data_374176cb7c9e6bbe40d2bb2a614a7638
#
_entry.id   374176cb7c9e6bbe40d2bb2a614a7638
#
_cell.length_a   1.000
_cell.length_b   1.000
_cell.length_c   1.000
_cell.angle_alpha   90.00
_cell.angle_beta   90.00
_cell.angle_gamma   90.00
#
_symmetry.space_group_name_H-M   'P 1'
#
loop_
_entity.id
_entity.type
_entity.pdbx_description
1 polymer ?
#
loop_
_entity_poly.entity_id
_entity_poly.type
_entity_poly.pdbx_seq_one_letter_code
_entity_poly.pdbx_strand_id
1 'polypeptide(L)'
;MKIKPSQLLLLVSLNFVFCFTSVAIAQQNRIEVVQSVQSFDQDVPLIAGKKTLVRVYLDNAENSALKVTGQLEVTRVNSGKTQVIDSNNSIDMADGQNDSLAEKHDDIRKSLNFVLPAEWTAPGLVSFRLANILSAADKKQLSCTSCARFTLPVSFHSAPALKVRVIYFAYNLDGVSPFAYPSDADLTSIESWLTRTYPTSQIIISHDVVDAAVNKLSGHFKCYELNAALAGIRFDEVTNDNVDPLTHYYGLVSDKYYLMSGCSIVVPNVPDARVVASGPAGNPARHADVPSIYWDKSAIFTGWYAGHEIAHTFGRAHPGTCGELPEDSDFPYIGGFLSNSPEKYVGLDVGNNPDIASAVALPGLTPISRSACRMQ
;
A
#
# COMPACT_ATOMS: atom_id res chain seq x y z
N MET A 1 -21.57 19.89 84.85
CA MET A 1 -21.25 19.12 83.64
C MET A 1 -20.26 19.92 82.82
N LYS A 2 -19.01 19.49 82.72
CA LYS A 2 -17.89 20.29 82.18
C LYS A 2 -17.81 20.15 80.65
N ILE A 3 -17.78 21.33 79.99
CA ILE A 3 -17.57 21.44 78.54
C ILE A 3 -16.06 21.62 78.32
N LYS A 4 -15.47 20.76 77.48
CA LYS A 4 -14.05 20.84 77.05
C LYS A 4 -13.91 21.77 75.84
N PRO A 5 -12.80 22.50 75.71
CA PRO A 5 -12.59 23.40 74.57
C PRO A 5 -12.12 22.64 73.33
N SER A 6 -12.66 23.06 72.19
CA SER A 6 -12.33 22.65 70.84
C SER A 6 -10.94 23.12 70.41
N GLN A 7 -10.15 22.23 69.88
CA GLN A 7 -8.86 22.51 69.25
C GLN A 7 -9.12 23.08 67.82
N LEU A 8 -8.57 24.25 67.60
CA LEU A 8 -8.53 24.94 66.29
C LEU A 8 -7.40 24.31 65.44
N LEU A 9 -7.77 23.53 64.44
CA LEU A 9 -6.80 22.96 63.48
C LEU A 9 -6.53 24.01 62.41
N LEU A 10 -5.30 24.53 62.35
CA LEU A 10 -4.82 25.46 61.31
C LEU A 10 -4.42 24.62 60.09
N LEU A 11 -5.24 24.60 59.06
CA LEU A 11 -4.92 24.00 57.74
C LEU A 11 -4.03 24.99 56.96
N VAL A 12 -2.73 24.73 56.92
CA VAL A 12 -1.79 25.36 56.01
C VAL A 12 -1.92 24.68 54.67
N SER A 13 -2.61 25.32 53.73
CA SER A 13 -2.66 24.87 52.31
C SER A 13 -1.35 25.20 51.63
N LEU A 14 -0.50 24.19 51.44
CA LEU A 14 0.71 24.26 50.64
C LEU A 14 0.31 24.18 49.15
N ASN A 15 0.20 25.34 48.48
CA ASN A 15 0.03 25.39 47.04
C ASN A 15 1.33 24.97 46.35
N PHE A 16 1.42 23.70 45.96
CA PHE A 16 2.44 23.25 45.01
C PHE A 16 2.08 23.76 43.62
N VAL A 17 2.71 24.83 43.20
CA VAL A 17 2.72 25.27 41.81
C VAL A 17 3.58 24.27 41.04
N PHE A 18 2.94 23.27 40.43
CA PHE A 18 3.57 22.44 39.38
C PHE A 18 3.85 23.32 38.19
N CYS A 19 5.06 23.79 38.08
CA CYS A 19 5.59 24.38 36.87
C CYS A 19 5.78 23.23 35.85
N PHE A 20 4.78 22.96 35.04
CA PHE A 20 4.94 22.13 33.86
C PHE A 20 5.87 22.83 32.89
N THR A 21 7.15 22.58 32.99
CA THR A 21 8.07 22.89 31.92
C THR A 21 7.67 21.98 30.77
N SER A 22 7.00 22.54 29.77
CA SER A 22 6.85 21.92 28.47
C SER A 22 8.26 21.67 27.94
N VAL A 23 8.77 20.47 28.09
CA VAL A 23 9.94 20.01 27.35
C VAL A 23 9.48 20.04 25.90
N ALA A 24 9.88 21.07 25.17
CA ALA A 24 9.78 21.05 23.72
C ALA A 24 10.57 19.81 23.30
N ILE A 25 9.87 18.76 22.91
CA ILE A 25 10.49 17.60 22.28
C ILE A 25 11.10 18.15 21.01
N ALA A 26 12.43 18.27 20.99
CA ALA A 26 13.14 18.67 19.79
C ALA A 26 12.68 17.73 18.68
N GLN A 27 12.14 18.29 17.62
CA GLN A 27 11.66 17.55 16.45
C GLN A 27 12.89 16.82 15.88
N GLN A 28 12.94 15.51 16.04
CA GLN A 28 14.06 14.70 15.59
C GLN A 28 13.79 14.22 14.18
N ASN A 29 14.84 14.12 13.35
CA ASN A 29 14.74 13.45 12.06
C ASN A 29 14.13 12.07 12.25
N ARG A 30 13.14 11.75 11.44
CA ARG A 30 12.48 10.43 11.45
C ARG A 30 12.80 9.67 10.19
N ILE A 31 12.92 8.36 10.34
CA ILE A 31 13.11 7.42 9.23
C ILE A 31 11.88 6.50 9.20
N GLU A 32 11.38 6.25 8.03
CA GLU A 32 10.30 5.31 7.75
C GLU A 32 10.75 4.37 6.63
N VAL A 33 10.50 3.06 6.80
CA VAL A 33 10.76 2.05 5.78
C VAL A 33 9.44 1.48 5.31
N VAL A 34 9.08 1.71 4.05
CA VAL A 34 7.73 1.47 3.55
C VAL A 34 7.74 0.70 2.23
N GLN A 35 6.72 -0.17 2.03
CA GLN A 35 6.51 -0.95 0.81
C GLN A 35 5.15 -0.68 0.15
N SER A 36 4.11 -0.46 0.93
CA SER A 36 2.77 -0.07 0.46
C SER A 36 2.00 0.75 1.49
N VAL A 37 2.07 0.39 2.76
CA VAL A 37 1.48 1.14 3.88
C VAL A 37 2.44 1.04 5.04
N GLN A 38 2.63 2.14 5.77
CA GLN A 38 3.44 2.12 6.98
C GLN A 38 3.03 3.23 7.94
N SER A 39 3.45 3.08 9.19
CA SER A 39 3.43 4.10 10.23
C SER A 39 4.86 4.45 10.66
N PHE A 40 5.01 5.52 11.40
CA PHE A 40 6.31 5.85 12.03
C PHE A 40 6.76 4.83 13.09
N ASP A 41 5.82 4.01 13.60
CA ASP A 41 6.13 2.96 14.57
C ASP A 41 6.67 1.69 13.91
N GLN A 42 6.69 1.64 12.57
CA GLN A 42 7.13 0.47 11.76
C GLN A 42 6.39 -0.82 12.15
N ASP A 43 5.08 -0.71 12.40
CA ASP A 43 4.24 -1.82 12.86
C ASP A 43 3.68 -2.68 11.73
N VAL A 44 3.79 -2.24 10.45
CA VAL A 44 3.47 -3.07 9.29
C VAL A 44 4.68 -3.91 8.89
N PRO A 45 4.57 -5.26 8.87
CA PRO A 45 5.69 -6.14 8.53
C PRO A 45 6.24 -5.88 7.13
N LEU A 46 7.56 -5.84 7.01
CA LEU A 46 8.26 -5.68 5.74
C LEU A 46 8.56 -7.02 5.10
N ILE A 47 8.25 -7.15 3.80
CA ILE A 47 8.44 -8.37 3.03
C ILE A 47 9.80 -8.33 2.34
N ALA A 48 10.56 -9.42 2.52
CA ALA A 48 11.87 -9.57 1.90
C ALA A 48 11.75 -9.66 0.37
N GLY A 49 12.67 -9.01 -0.33
CA GLY A 49 12.70 -8.99 -1.80
C GLY A 49 11.66 -8.07 -2.45
N LYS A 50 10.79 -7.44 -1.68
CA LYS A 50 9.81 -6.48 -2.20
C LYS A 50 10.45 -5.09 -2.36
N LYS A 51 10.07 -4.35 -3.41
CA LYS A 51 10.49 -2.97 -3.62
C LYS A 51 10.19 -2.15 -2.37
N THR A 52 11.21 -1.48 -1.86
CA THR A 52 11.16 -0.78 -0.56
C THR A 52 11.70 0.62 -0.72
N LEU A 53 10.98 1.58 -0.15
CA LEU A 53 11.41 2.96 -0.03
C LEU A 53 11.75 3.27 1.42
N VAL A 54 12.87 3.95 1.63
CA VAL A 54 13.19 4.57 2.92
C VAL A 54 12.94 6.06 2.78
N ARG A 55 12.12 6.61 3.65
CA ARG A 55 11.81 8.04 3.71
C ARG A 55 12.47 8.63 4.95
N VAL A 56 13.16 9.75 4.77
CA VAL A 56 13.78 10.48 5.88
C VAL A 56 13.22 11.89 5.94
N TYR A 57 12.60 12.20 7.07
CA TYR A 57 11.98 13.48 7.35
C TYR A 57 12.95 14.33 8.14
N LEU A 58 13.38 15.45 7.54
CA LEU A 58 14.35 16.33 8.16
C LEU A 58 13.68 17.37 9.06
N ASP A 59 14.35 17.66 10.18
CA ASP A 59 14.07 18.86 10.97
C ASP A 59 14.67 20.08 10.23
N ASN A 60 13.83 21.09 10.00
CA ASN A 60 14.18 22.23 9.15
C ASN A 60 15.10 23.25 9.81
N ALA A 61 15.41 23.09 11.11
CA ALA A 61 16.04 24.16 11.89
C ALA A 61 17.47 24.51 11.44
N GLU A 62 18.20 23.53 10.89
CA GLU A 62 19.65 23.73 10.62
C GLU A 62 20.00 24.27 9.21
N ASN A 63 19.13 24.05 8.21
CA ASN A 63 19.45 24.33 6.81
C ASN A 63 18.27 24.96 6.04
N SER A 64 17.49 25.79 6.68
CA SER A 64 16.17 26.27 6.26
C SER A 64 16.10 27.03 4.93
N ALA A 65 17.23 27.44 4.36
CA ALA A 65 17.29 28.20 3.10
C ALA A 65 17.91 27.40 1.93
N LEU A 66 18.13 26.11 2.10
CA LEU A 66 18.89 25.31 1.13
C LEU A 66 18.03 24.18 0.53
N LYS A 67 18.34 23.88 -0.73
CA LYS A 67 17.91 22.63 -1.35
C LYS A 67 18.94 21.55 -1.04
N VAL A 68 18.49 20.41 -0.50
CA VAL A 68 19.39 19.39 0.03
C VAL A 68 19.12 18.00 -0.58
N THR A 69 20.16 17.18 -0.62
CA THR A 69 20.11 15.73 -0.83
C THR A 69 20.67 15.05 0.41
N GLY A 70 20.50 13.72 0.52
CA GLY A 70 20.97 12.97 1.69
C GLY A 70 21.71 11.71 1.33
N GLN A 71 22.47 11.20 2.31
CA GLN A 71 23.13 9.92 2.26
C GLN A 71 22.65 9.05 3.41
N LEU A 72 22.10 7.88 3.05
CA LEU A 72 21.58 6.88 3.99
C LEU A 72 22.62 5.78 4.17
N GLU A 73 23.04 5.56 5.40
CA GLU A 73 23.83 4.39 5.76
C GLU A 73 22.89 3.22 6.05
N VAL A 74 23.13 2.12 5.37
CA VAL A 74 22.39 0.86 5.51
C VAL A 74 23.34 -0.19 6.01
N THR A 75 23.01 -0.84 7.13
CA THR A 75 23.85 -1.86 7.78
C THR A 75 23.08 -3.16 7.98
N ARG A 76 23.60 -4.27 7.47
CA ARG A 76 23.14 -5.62 7.78
C ARG A 76 23.63 -6.01 9.17
N VAL A 77 22.77 -6.04 10.15
CA VAL A 77 23.15 -6.16 11.57
C VAL A 77 23.96 -7.45 11.84
N ASN A 78 23.56 -8.58 11.27
CA ASN A 78 24.20 -9.87 11.55
C ASN A 78 25.62 -10.02 10.95
N SER A 79 25.93 -9.32 9.85
CA SER A 79 27.22 -9.44 9.16
C SER A 79 28.08 -8.20 9.31
N GLY A 80 27.53 -7.10 9.82
CA GLY A 80 28.21 -5.80 9.85
C GLY A 80 28.45 -5.17 8.46
N LYS A 81 27.95 -5.78 7.36
CA LYS A 81 28.06 -5.20 6.03
C LYS A 81 27.35 -3.85 6.03
N THR A 82 28.01 -2.82 5.52
CA THR A 82 27.49 -1.46 5.46
C THR A 82 27.65 -0.88 4.06
N GLN A 83 26.68 -0.07 3.63
CA GLN A 83 26.70 0.69 2.39
C GLN A 83 26.08 2.06 2.63
N VAL A 84 26.58 3.06 1.89
CA VAL A 84 25.96 4.39 1.83
C VAL A 84 25.22 4.51 0.50
N ILE A 85 23.98 4.98 0.56
CA ILE A 85 23.08 5.14 -0.59
C ILE A 85 22.69 6.62 -0.68
N ASP A 86 22.78 7.22 -1.86
CA ASP A 86 22.34 8.59 -2.10
C ASP A 86 20.81 8.66 -2.25
N SER A 87 20.23 9.79 -1.84
CA SER A 87 18.79 10.02 -2.04
C SER A 87 18.44 10.14 -3.52
N ASN A 88 17.29 9.56 -3.91
CA ASN A 88 16.78 9.64 -5.27
C ASN A 88 16.21 11.02 -5.64
N ASN A 89 15.98 11.86 -4.64
CA ASN A 89 15.44 13.21 -4.80
C ASN A 89 16.25 14.23 -4.01
N SER A 90 15.88 15.49 -4.19
CA SER A 90 16.26 16.60 -3.33
C SER A 90 15.00 17.25 -2.76
N ILE A 91 15.10 17.79 -1.56
CA ILE A 91 14.04 18.57 -0.93
C ILE A 91 14.50 20.03 -0.74
N ASP A 92 13.54 20.93 -0.84
CA ASP A 92 13.75 22.32 -0.48
C ASP A 92 13.39 22.50 1.00
N MET A 93 14.37 22.87 1.81
CA MET A 93 14.18 23.02 3.25
C MET A 93 13.30 24.22 3.61
N ALA A 94 13.18 25.22 2.72
CA ALA A 94 12.26 26.34 2.89
C ALA A 94 10.80 25.94 2.64
N ASP A 95 10.61 24.95 1.73
CA ASP A 95 9.31 24.42 1.39
C ASP A 95 8.88 23.43 2.49
N GLY A 96 7.97 23.81 3.33
CA GLY A 96 7.54 22.97 4.45
C GLY A 96 8.27 23.27 5.78
N GLN A 97 8.93 24.42 5.89
CA GLN A 97 9.58 24.84 7.14
C GLN A 97 8.62 24.88 8.35
N ASN A 98 7.34 25.12 8.09
CA ASN A 98 6.28 25.16 9.10
C ASN A 98 5.38 23.91 9.08
N ASP A 99 5.67 22.94 8.22
CA ASP A 99 4.86 21.75 8.10
C ASP A 99 5.04 20.84 9.32
N SER A 100 3.93 20.36 9.84
CA SER A 100 3.92 19.28 10.80
C SER A 100 4.50 17.99 10.22
N LEU A 101 4.89 17.06 11.07
CA LEU A 101 5.33 15.74 10.62
C LEU A 101 4.26 15.00 9.81
N ALA A 102 2.98 15.19 10.16
CA ALA A 102 1.85 14.64 9.43
C ALA A 102 1.79 15.15 7.98
N GLU A 103 1.90 16.47 7.78
CA GLU A 103 1.90 17.06 6.44
C GLU A 103 3.11 16.61 5.61
N LYS A 104 4.26 16.39 6.26
CA LYS A 104 5.42 15.79 5.57
C LYS A 104 5.20 14.31 5.25
N HIS A 105 4.47 13.57 6.09
CA HIS A 105 4.17 12.17 5.88
C HIS A 105 3.27 11.97 4.64
N ASP A 106 2.29 12.84 4.48
CA ASP A 106 1.32 12.80 3.38
C ASP A 106 1.89 13.25 2.01
N ASP A 107 3.07 13.86 1.98
CA ASP A 107 3.68 14.34 0.75
C ASP A 107 5.08 13.74 0.54
N ILE A 108 5.22 12.90 -0.49
CA ILE A 108 6.49 12.26 -0.82
C ILE A 108 7.60 13.24 -1.19
N ARG A 109 7.28 14.45 -1.60
CA ARG A 109 8.23 15.52 -1.96
C ARG A 109 8.86 16.18 -0.74
N LYS A 110 8.28 15.97 0.45
CA LYS A 110 8.71 16.57 1.73
C LYS A 110 9.62 15.65 2.55
N SER A 111 10.08 14.56 1.96
CA SER A 111 11.05 13.63 2.55
C SER A 111 12.22 13.37 1.59
N LEU A 112 13.40 13.11 2.13
CA LEU A 112 14.46 12.47 1.36
C LEU A 112 14.10 11.01 1.16
N ASN A 113 14.15 10.54 -0.07
CA ASN A 113 13.64 9.24 -0.47
C ASN A 113 14.77 8.38 -1.04
N PHE A 114 14.86 7.13 -0.57
CA PHE A 114 15.92 6.21 -0.95
C PHE A 114 15.28 4.89 -1.39
N VAL A 115 15.42 4.53 -2.66
CA VAL A 115 15.03 3.20 -3.15
C VAL A 115 16.09 2.20 -2.75
N LEU A 116 15.73 1.20 -1.96
CA LEU A 116 16.70 0.20 -1.53
C LEU A 116 17.07 -0.74 -2.68
N PRO A 117 18.37 -0.98 -2.92
CA PRO A 117 18.81 -2.09 -3.74
C PRO A 117 18.33 -3.44 -3.20
N ALA A 118 18.04 -4.39 -4.10
CA ALA A 118 17.41 -5.67 -3.76
C ALA A 118 18.17 -6.48 -2.69
N GLU A 119 19.49 -6.40 -2.68
CA GLU A 119 20.33 -7.08 -1.68
C GLU A 119 20.08 -6.60 -0.24
N TRP A 120 19.58 -5.39 -0.07
CA TRP A 120 19.28 -4.84 1.26
C TRP A 120 17.88 -5.23 1.77
N THR A 121 17.01 -5.67 0.90
CA THR A 121 15.68 -6.18 1.27
C THR A 121 15.64 -7.70 1.48
N ALA A 122 16.77 -8.41 1.40
CA ALA A 122 16.85 -9.83 1.73
C ALA A 122 16.44 -10.09 3.20
N PRO A 123 15.95 -11.31 3.54
CA PRO A 123 15.47 -11.61 4.90
C PRO A 123 16.49 -11.28 5.99
N GLY A 124 16.00 -10.77 7.11
CA GLY A 124 16.80 -10.48 8.31
C GLY A 124 16.82 -9.00 8.71
N LEU A 125 17.59 -8.71 9.74
CA LEU A 125 17.66 -7.40 10.40
C LEU A 125 18.58 -6.45 9.66
N VAL A 126 18.06 -5.28 9.32
CA VAL A 126 18.76 -4.16 8.66
C VAL A 126 18.56 -2.90 9.49
N SER A 127 19.60 -2.11 9.60
CA SER A 127 19.59 -0.84 10.32
C SER A 127 19.85 0.31 9.37
N PHE A 128 19.10 1.39 9.53
CA PHE A 128 19.15 2.59 8.72
C PHE A 128 19.54 3.80 9.55
N ARG A 129 20.43 4.62 9.02
CA ARG A 129 20.87 5.86 9.63
C ARG A 129 21.11 6.92 8.54
N LEU A 130 20.61 8.12 8.74
CA LEU A 130 21.00 9.24 7.88
C LEU A 130 22.47 9.59 8.19
N ALA A 131 23.37 9.36 7.24
CA ALA A 131 24.79 9.59 7.44
C ALA A 131 25.15 11.07 7.23
N ASN A 132 24.69 11.66 6.12
CA ASN A 132 25.02 13.02 5.74
C ASN A 132 23.84 13.72 5.06
N ILE A 133 23.81 15.04 5.18
CA ILE A 133 23.04 15.95 4.33
C ILE A 133 24.01 16.74 3.47
N LEU A 134 23.70 16.86 2.19
CA LEU A 134 24.54 17.53 1.21
C LEU A 134 23.76 18.68 0.55
N SER A 135 24.42 19.77 0.26
CA SER A 135 23.89 20.80 -0.63
C SER A 135 23.57 20.18 -2.00
N ALA A 136 22.38 20.40 -2.53
CA ALA A 136 22.00 19.89 -3.84
C ALA A 136 22.80 20.54 -4.97
N ALA A 137 23.27 21.77 -4.76
CA ALA A 137 23.97 22.56 -5.77
C ALA A 137 25.40 22.11 -6.00
N ASP A 138 26.19 21.92 -4.92
CA ASP A 138 27.64 21.69 -5.01
C ASP A 138 28.08 20.41 -4.29
N LYS A 139 27.14 19.63 -3.75
CA LYS A 139 27.36 18.37 -3.03
C LYS A 139 28.26 18.50 -1.79
N LYS A 140 28.46 19.71 -1.29
CA LYS A 140 29.13 19.88 -0.02
C LYS A 140 28.31 19.38 1.15
N GLN A 141 28.99 18.74 2.09
CA GLN A 141 28.39 18.30 3.33
C GLN A 141 27.94 19.51 4.15
N LEU A 142 26.71 19.43 4.64
CA LEU A 142 26.10 20.44 5.51
C LEU A 142 26.13 19.98 6.96
N SER A 143 26.04 20.95 7.88
CA SER A 143 25.87 20.63 9.29
C SER A 143 24.57 19.87 9.52
N CYS A 144 24.64 18.79 10.27
CA CYS A 144 23.49 17.98 10.66
C CYS A 144 23.74 17.34 12.02
N THR A 145 23.41 18.04 13.08
CA THR A 145 23.61 17.55 14.47
C THR A 145 22.71 16.37 14.79
N SER A 146 21.58 16.22 14.08
CA SER A 146 20.59 15.14 14.26
C SER A 146 20.86 13.91 13.39
N CYS A 147 21.69 13.99 12.33
CA CYS A 147 21.88 12.90 11.38
C CYS A 147 22.35 11.58 12.03
N ALA A 148 23.32 11.66 12.92
CA ALA A 148 23.91 10.46 13.53
C ALA A 148 23.12 9.93 14.75
N ARG A 149 22.08 10.64 15.21
CA ARG A 149 21.43 10.35 16.49
C ARG A 149 20.33 9.31 16.42
N PHE A 150 19.78 9.09 15.23
CA PHE A 150 18.66 8.15 15.07
C PHE A 150 19.04 7.00 14.15
N THR A 151 18.91 5.79 14.66
CA THR A 151 19.11 4.54 13.94
C THR A 151 17.82 3.73 14.02
N LEU A 152 17.29 3.32 12.88
CA LEU A 152 16.07 2.52 12.77
C LEU A 152 16.42 1.08 12.39
N PRO A 153 16.32 0.10 13.29
CA PRO A 153 16.40 -1.31 12.94
C PRO A 153 15.03 -1.81 12.47
N VAL A 154 15.01 -2.54 11.35
CA VAL A 154 13.81 -3.23 10.85
C VAL A 154 14.14 -4.64 10.40
N SER A 155 13.15 -5.54 10.41
CA SER A 155 13.29 -6.91 9.93
C SER A 155 12.52 -7.11 8.64
N PHE A 156 13.17 -7.68 7.64
CA PHE A 156 12.53 -8.18 6.43
C PHE A 156 12.18 -9.66 6.59
N HIS A 157 10.93 -10.01 6.29
CA HIS A 157 10.38 -11.36 6.47
C HIS A 157 10.13 -12.03 5.13
N SER A 158 10.49 -13.29 5.01
CA SER A 158 10.13 -14.09 3.83
C SER A 158 8.63 -14.26 3.75
N ALA A 159 8.07 -14.15 2.54
CA ALA A 159 6.68 -14.46 2.25
C ALA A 159 6.62 -15.47 1.10
N PRO A 160 5.59 -16.33 1.04
CA PRO A 160 5.41 -17.23 -0.08
C PRO A 160 5.08 -16.46 -1.36
N ALA A 161 5.39 -17.03 -2.51
CA ALA A 161 4.95 -16.51 -3.78
C ALA A 161 3.42 -16.57 -3.87
N LEU A 162 2.80 -15.52 -4.42
CA LEU A 162 1.39 -15.55 -4.78
C LEU A 162 1.25 -16.15 -6.18
N LYS A 163 0.50 -17.24 -6.29
CA LYS A 163 0.19 -17.91 -7.56
C LYS A 163 -1.19 -17.49 -8.03
N VAL A 164 -1.26 -16.96 -9.24
CA VAL A 164 -2.51 -16.51 -9.86
C VAL A 164 -2.65 -17.11 -11.25
N ARG A 165 -3.77 -17.76 -11.49
CA ARG A 165 -4.19 -18.27 -12.80
C ARG A 165 -5.29 -17.36 -13.34
N VAL A 166 -5.02 -16.66 -14.43
CA VAL A 166 -5.98 -15.75 -15.08
C VAL A 166 -6.62 -16.47 -16.27
N ILE A 167 -7.93 -16.61 -16.24
CA ILE A 167 -8.69 -17.19 -17.36
C ILE A 167 -9.34 -16.06 -18.15
N TYR A 168 -8.93 -15.88 -19.39
CA TYR A 168 -9.54 -14.92 -20.31
C TYR A 168 -10.81 -15.54 -20.90
N PHE A 169 -11.95 -14.95 -20.58
CA PHE A 169 -13.22 -15.32 -21.16
C PHE A 169 -13.43 -14.54 -22.45
N ALA A 170 -13.14 -15.20 -23.57
CA ALA A 170 -13.41 -14.65 -24.90
C ALA A 170 -14.90 -14.73 -25.22
N TYR A 171 -15.47 -13.68 -25.75
CA TYR A 171 -16.90 -13.65 -26.07
C TYR A 171 -17.20 -12.91 -27.37
N ASN A 172 -18.36 -13.25 -27.96
CA ASN A 172 -18.91 -12.63 -29.15
C ASN A 172 -20.43 -12.44 -28.96
N LEU A 173 -20.90 -11.20 -28.91
CA LEU A 173 -22.30 -10.89 -28.61
C LEU A 173 -23.24 -11.03 -29.80
N ASP A 174 -22.73 -10.84 -31.01
CA ASP A 174 -23.56 -10.81 -32.24
C ASP A 174 -23.33 -12.03 -33.17
N GLY A 175 -22.38 -12.89 -32.80
CA GLY A 175 -22.02 -14.06 -33.61
C GLY A 175 -21.30 -13.74 -34.92
N VAL A 176 -21.04 -12.47 -35.20
CA VAL A 176 -20.45 -11.97 -36.44
C VAL A 176 -19.14 -11.24 -36.22
N SER A 177 -19.06 -10.46 -35.16
CA SER A 177 -17.87 -9.69 -34.78
C SER A 177 -16.74 -10.62 -34.28
N PRO A 178 -15.46 -10.20 -34.42
CA PRO A 178 -14.38 -10.92 -33.76
C PRO A 178 -14.60 -11.02 -32.27
N PHE A 179 -14.17 -12.14 -31.69
CA PHE A 179 -14.17 -12.32 -30.23
C PHE A 179 -13.50 -11.15 -29.54
N ALA A 180 -14.08 -10.72 -28.40
CA ALA A 180 -13.47 -9.74 -27.52
C ALA A 180 -12.57 -10.49 -26.53
N TYR A 181 -11.32 -10.09 -26.45
CA TYR A 181 -10.32 -10.64 -25.56
C TYR A 181 -9.76 -9.55 -24.65
N PRO A 182 -9.38 -9.87 -23.38
CA PRO A 182 -8.39 -9.09 -22.67
C PRO A 182 -7.05 -9.06 -23.44
N SER A 183 -6.22 -8.07 -23.16
CA SER A 183 -4.93 -7.92 -23.83
C SER A 183 -3.77 -8.32 -22.91
N ASP A 184 -2.57 -8.52 -23.47
CA ASP A 184 -1.34 -8.72 -22.69
C ASP A 184 -1.04 -7.54 -21.76
N ALA A 185 -1.46 -6.33 -22.13
CA ALA A 185 -1.34 -5.16 -21.28
C ALA A 185 -2.22 -5.28 -20.02
N ASP A 186 -3.36 -5.94 -20.11
CA ASP A 186 -4.23 -6.21 -18.96
C ASP A 186 -3.56 -7.17 -17.98
N LEU A 187 -2.91 -8.24 -18.50
CA LEU A 187 -2.15 -9.17 -17.66
C LEU A 187 -0.98 -8.50 -16.97
N THR A 188 -0.23 -7.68 -17.72
CA THR A 188 0.89 -6.89 -17.19
C THR A 188 0.40 -5.92 -16.09
N SER A 189 -0.76 -5.32 -16.27
CA SER A 189 -1.38 -4.45 -15.27
C SER A 189 -1.73 -5.21 -13.98
N ILE A 190 -2.27 -6.43 -14.10
CA ILE A 190 -2.55 -7.30 -12.93
C ILE A 190 -1.25 -7.64 -12.18
N GLU A 191 -0.24 -8.12 -12.87
CA GLU A 191 1.05 -8.49 -12.27
C GLU A 191 1.68 -7.31 -11.56
N SER A 192 1.72 -6.15 -12.22
CA SER A 192 2.24 -4.91 -11.67
C SER A 192 1.50 -4.48 -10.40
N TRP A 193 0.17 -4.48 -10.43
CA TRP A 193 -0.63 -4.08 -9.28
C TRP A 193 -0.40 -5.01 -8.09
N LEU A 194 -0.50 -6.32 -8.29
CA LEU A 194 -0.30 -7.32 -7.24
C LEU A 194 1.10 -7.23 -6.63
N THR A 195 2.13 -7.05 -7.46
CA THR A 195 3.52 -6.90 -6.98
C THR A 195 3.69 -5.69 -6.07
N ARG A 196 3.01 -4.57 -6.36
CA ARG A 196 3.11 -3.33 -5.58
C ARG A 196 2.29 -3.38 -4.29
N THR A 197 1.10 -3.97 -4.32
CA THR A 197 0.13 -3.87 -3.23
C THR A 197 0.11 -5.08 -2.30
N TYR A 198 0.31 -6.29 -2.80
CA TYR A 198 0.23 -7.51 -1.99
C TYR A 198 1.49 -7.76 -1.16
N PRO A 199 1.37 -8.39 0.03
CA PRO A 199 2.49 -8.66 0.92
C PRO A 199 3.32 -9.87 0.44
N THR A 200 3.80 -9.80 -0.78
CA THR A 200 4.67 -10.80 -1.41
C THR A 200 5.71 -10.11 -2.28
N SER A 201 6.85 -10.74 -2.47
CA SER A 201 7.90 -10.27 -3.39
C SER A 201 7.83 -10.93 -4.76
N GLN A 202 7.05 -12.01 -4.88
CA GLN A 202 6.97 -12.78 -6.11
C GLN A 202 5.52 -13.10 -6.47
N ILE A 203 5.13 -12.71 -7.67
CA ILE A 203 3.89 -13.12 -8.31
C ILE A 203 4.23 -14.16 -9.38
N ILE A 204 3.59 -15.31 -9.33
CA ILE A 204 3.65 -16.33 -10.37
C ILE A 204 2.31 -16.30 -11.08
N ILE A 205 2.29 -15.68 -12.25
CA ILE A 205 1.08 -15.53 -13.04
C ILE A 205 1.12 -16.43 -14.27
N SER A 206 0.00 -17.08 -14.55
CA SER A 206 -0.23 -17.83 -15.80
C SER A 206 -1.62 -17.49 -16.32
N HIS A 207 -1.85 -17.67 -17.62
CA HIS A 207 -3.17 -17.42 -18.20
C HIS A 207 -3.52 -18.47 -19.25
N ASP A 208 -4.81 -18.56 -19.53
CA ASP A 208 -5.37 -19.29 -20.64
C ASP A 208 -6.61 -18.57 -21.17
N VAL A 209 -7.06 -18.97 -22.35
CA VAL A 209 -8.22 -18.39 -23.03
C VAL A 209 -9.29 -19.46 -23.18
N VAL A 210 -10.50 -19.16 -22.73
CA VAL A 210 -11.67 -20.01 -22.94
C VAL A 210 -12.77 -19.24 -23.68
N ASP A 211 -13.43 -19.92 -24.61
CA ASP A 211 -14.58 -19.35 -25.26
C ASP A 211 -15.75 -19.34 -24.29
N ALA A 212 -16.16 -18.17 -23.86
CA ALA A 212 -17.42 -18.02 -23.15
C ALA A 212 -18.54 -18.24 -24.18
N ALA A 213 -19.21 -19.37 -24.07
CA ALA A 213 -20.43 -19.61 -24.82
C ALA A 213 -21.53 -18.66 -24.32
N VAL A 214 -21.38 -17.39 -24.67
CA VAL A 214 -22.33 -16.32 -24.32
C VAL A 214 -23.49 -16.43 -25.27
N ASN A 215 -24.34 -17.43 -25.06
CA ASN A 215 -25.57 -17.58 -25.78
C ASN A 215 -26.53 -16.46 -25.35
N LYS A 216 -26.68 -15.46 -26.22
CA LYS A 216 -27.82 -14.51 -26.23
C LYS A 216 -28.10 -13.84 -24.88
N LEU A 217 -27.12 -13.15 -24.36
CA LEU A 217 -27.31 -12.39 -23.16
C LEU A 217 -28.13 -11.13 -23.47
N SER A 218 -29.21 -10.99 -22.75
CA SER A 218 -29.83 -9.72 -22.49
C SER A 218 -28.86 -8.83 -21.68
N GLY A 219 -27.78 -8.37 -22.31
CA GLY A 219 -27.08 -7.16 -21.94
C GLY A 219 -25.95 -7.22 -20.91
N HIS A 220 -25.82 -8.17 -20.01
CA HIS A 220 -24.75 -8.18 -18.99
C HIS A 220 -24.31 -9.59 -18.61
N PHE A 221 -22.99 -9.82 -18.50
CA PHE A 221 -22.47 -11.00 -17.82
C PHE A 221 -22.85 -10.91 -16.35
N LYS A 222 -23.46 -11.97 -15.86
CA LYS A 222 -23.66 -12.12 -14.43
C LYS A 222 -22.41 -12.71 -13.83
N CYS A 223 -21.74 -11.97 -12.98
CA CYS A 223 -20.48 -12.34 -12.38
C CYS A 223 -20.53 -13.73 -11.73
N TYR A 224 -21.63 -14.09 -11.08
CA TYR A 224 -21.76 -15.41 -10.45
C TYR A 224 -21.80 -16.58 -11.46
N GLU A 225 -22.33 -16.36 -12.67
CA GLU A 225 -22.31 -17.39 -13.74
C GLU A 225 -20.89 -17.60 -14.25
N LEU A 226 -20.15 -16.52 -14.42
CA LEU A 226 -18.76 -16.56 -14.81
C LEU A 226 -17.89 -17.26 -13.75
N ASN A 227 -18.10 -16.90 -12.49
CA ASN A 227 -17.36 -17.50 -11.39
C ASN A 227 -17.73 -18.98 -11.18
N ALA A 228 -18.96 -19.41 -11.50
CA ALA A 228 -19.33 -20.84 -11.50
C ALA A 228 -18.55 -21.61 -12.57
N ALA A 229 -18.44 -21.07 -13.79
CA ALA A 229 -17.61 -21.66 -14.86
C ALA A 229 -16.13 -21.70 -14.47
N LEU A 230 -15.62 -20.60 -13.91
CA LEU A 230 -14.24 -20.50 -13.45
C LEU A 230 -13.91 -21.50 -12.33
N ALA A 231 -14.85 -21.73 -11.40
CA ALA A 231 -14.70 -22.74 -10.35
C ALA A 231 -14.61 -24.15 -10.93
N GLY A 232 -15.39 -24.46 -12.00
CA GLY A 232 -15.30 -25.70 -12.74
C GLY A 232 -13.92 -25.88 -13.39
N ILE A 233 -13.44 -24.86 -14.11
CA ILE A 233 -12.10 -24.88 -14.74
C ILE A 233 -11.03 -25.13 -13.68
N ARG A 234 -11.08 -24.40 -12.56
CA ARG A 234 -10.15 -24.61 -11.46
C ARG A 234 -10.18 -26.04 -10.92
N PHE A 235 -11.38 -26.60 -10.73
CA PHE A 235 -11.53 -27.96 -10.25
C PHE A 235 -10.87 -28.95 -11.20
N ASP A 236 -11.09 -28.81 -12.49
CA ASP A 236 -10.55 -29.68 -13.52
C ASP A 236 -9.02 -29.56 -13.60
N GLU A 237 -8.46 -28.35 -13.66
CA GLU A 237 -7.02 -28.12 -13.75
C GLU A 237 -6.27 -28.61 -12.48
N VAL A 238 -6.84 -28.39 -11.29
CA VAL A 238 -6.22 -28.87 -10.03
C VAL A 238 -6.29 -30.40 -9.93
N THR A 239 -7.37 -31.00 -10.41
CA THR A 239 -7.58 -32.46 -10.28
C THR A 239 -6.83 -33.25 -11.36
N ASN A 240 -6.83 -32.76 -12.59
CA ASN A 240 -6.38 -33.53 -13.76
C ASN A 240 -5.03 -33.04 -14.30
N ASP A 241 -4.71 -31.73 -14.18
CA ASP A 241 -3.52 -31.11 -14.77
C ASP A 241 -2.43 -30.80 -13.77
N ASN A 242 -2.60 -31.24 -12.50
CA ASN A 242 -1.67 -31.00 -11.39
C ASN A 242 -1.34 -29.53 -11.10
N VAL A 243 -2.26 -28.63 -11.38
CA VAL A 243 -2.10 -27.24 -10.95
C VAL A 243 -2.10 -27.17 -9.43
N ASP A 244 -1.19 -26.38 -8.87
CA ASP A 244 -1.08 -26.23 -7.41
C ASP A 244 -2.42 -25.78 -6.80
N PRO A 245 -2.98 -26.50 -5.83
CA PRO A 245 -4.26 -26.17 -5.22
C PRO A 245 -4.27 -24.82 -4.48
N LEU A 246 -3.10 -24.24 -4.19
CA LEU A 246 -2.96 -22.91 -3.61
C LEU A 246 -2.96 -21.79 -4.66
N THR A 247 -3.18 -22.10 -5.94
CA THR A 247 -3.32 -21.11 -7.00
C THR A 247 -4.69 -20.45 -6.94
N HIS A 248 -4.70 -19.12 -6.85
CA HIS A 248 -5.92 -18.31 -6.93
C HIS A 248 -6.34 -18.15 -8.40
N TYR A 249 -7.60 -18.33 -8.68
CA TYR A 249 -8.15 -18.20 -10.04
C TYR A 249 -8.90 -16.89 -10.21
N TYR A 250 -8.60 -16.19 -11.28
CA TYR A 250 -9.23 -14.92 -11.64
C TYR A 250 -9.76 -14.96 -13.07
N GLY A 251 -11.07 -14.73 -13.23
CA GLY A 251 -11.71 -14.63 -14.53
C GLY A 251 -11.62 -13.20 -15.06
N LEU A 252 -11.09 -13.01 -16.27
CA LEU A 252 -10.90 -11.71 -16.88
C LEU A 252 -11.76 -11.60 -18.13
N VAL A 253 -12.58 -10.54 -18.22
CA VAL A 253 -13.51 -10.27 -19.33
C VAL A 253 -13.22 -8.90 -19.93
N SER A 254 -13.10 -8.80 -21.25
CA SER A 254 -12.94 -7.50 -21.91
C SER A 254 -14.15 -6.61 -21.65
N ASP A 255 -13.90 -5.36 -21.22
CA ASP A 255 -14.96 -4.34 -20.99
C ASP A 255 -15.44 -3.65 -22.28
N LYS A 256 -15.24 -4.25 -23.44
CA LYS A 256 -15.62 -3.68 -24.74
C LYS A 256 -17.09 -3.23 -24.78
N TYR A 257 -17.96 -3.90 -24.03
CA TYR A 257 -19.41 -3.67 -24.04
C TYR A 257 -20.02 -3.41 -22.64
N TYR A 258 -19.22 -3.04 -21.65
CA TYR A 258 -19.68 -2.75 -20.27
C TYR A 258 -20.46 -3.93 -19.65
N LEU A 259 -19.93 -5.12 -19.77
CA LEU A 259 -20.69 -6.34 -19.51
C LEU A 259 -20.78 -6.72 -18.04
N MET A 260 -19.84 -6.31 -17.18
CA MET A 260 -19.84 -6.71 -15.78
C MET A 260 -19.10 -5.74 -14.88
N SER A 261 -19.49 -5.74 -13.60
CA SER A 261 -18.66 -5.35 -12.48
C SER A 261 -17.87 -6.56 -11.97
N GLY A 262 -16.77 -6.34 -11.23
CA GLY A 262 -16.05 -7.44 -10.58
C GLY A 262 -16.87 -8.09 -9.46
N CYS A 263 -16.59 -9.34 -9.16
CA CYS A 263 -17.06 -10.01 -7.95
C CYS A 263 -16.26 -11.24 -7.57
N SER A 264 -16.32 -11.60 -6.29
CA SER A 264 -15.96 -12.92 -5.77
C SER A 264 -17.23 -13.74 -5.49
N ILE A 265 -17.13 -15.08 -5.53
CA ILE A 265 -18.27 -15.93 -5.17
C ILE A 265 -18.71 -15.71 -3.71
N VAL A 266 -17.74 -15.63 -2.83
CA VAL A 266 -17.92 -15.39 -1.40
C VAL A 266 -16.65 -14.70 -0.86
N VAL A 267 -16.74 -14.10 0.32
CA VAL A 267 -15.58 -13.66 1.10
C VAL A 267 -15.37 -14.69 2.21
N PRO A 268 -14.32 -15.54 2.13
CA PRO A 268 -14.06 -16.55 3.15
C PRO A 268 -13.50 -15.91 4.43
N ASN A 269 -13.66 -16.58 5.58
CA ASN A 269 -13.10 -16.07 6.85
C ASN A 269 -11.57 -16.11 6.94
N VAL A 270 -10.93 -16.91 6.08
CA VAL A 270 -9.47 -17.06 5.97
C VAL A 270 -9.11 -17.20 4.50
N PRO A 271 -7.85 -16.93 4.10
CA PRO A 271 -7.43 -17.15 2.72
C PRO A 271 -7.81 -18.51 2.18
N ASP A 272 -8.53 -18.57 1.07
CA ASP A 272 -8.99 -19.80 0.45
C ASP A 272 -8.89 -19.73 -1.08
N ALA A 273 -7.89 -20.39 -1.63
CA ALA A 273 -7.67 -20.44 -3.08
C ALA A 273 -8.77 -21.22 -3.86
N ARG A 274 -9.71 -21.89 -3.17
CA ARG A 274 -10.89 -22.51 -3.80
C ARG A 274 -11.94 -21.48 -4.19
N VAL A 275 -11.93 -20.34 -3.51
CA VAL A 275 -12.77 -19.19 -3.87
C VAL A 275 -12.19 -18.55 -5.12
N VAL A 276 -13.04 -18.32 -6.11
CA VAL A 276 -12.67 -17.68 -7.36
C VAL A 276 -13.30 -16.30 -7.46
N ALA A 277 -12.66 -15.44 -8.22
CA ALA A 277 -13.10 -14.07 -8.46
C ALA A 277 -12.97 -13.71 -9.94
N SER A 278 -13.72 -12.74 -10.40
CA SER A 278 -13.62 -12.25 -11.78
C SER A 278 -13.91 -10.77 -11.89
N GLY A 279 -13.46 -10.15 -12.96
CA GLY A 279 -13.69 -8.73 -13.21
C GLY A 279 -13.40 -8.31 -14.63
N PRO A 280 -13.71 -7.03 -14.94
CA PRO A 280 -13.52 -6.47 -16.27
C PRO A 280 -12.05 -6.10 -16.53
N ALA A 281 -11.69 -6.17 -17.82
CA ALA A 281 -10.43 -5.66 -18.36
C ALA A 281 -10.69 -4.46 -19.25
N GLY A 282 -9.96 -3.38 -19.10
CA GLY A 282 -10.10 -2.27 -20.02
C GLY A 282 -9.56 -0.92 -19.56
N ASN A 283 -10.04 0.12 -20.22
CA ASN A 283 -9.54 1.48 -20.11
C ASN A 283 -10.46 2.35 -19.25
N PRO A 284 -9.94 3.11 -18.27
CA PRO A 284 -10.70 4.00 -17.39
C PRO A 284 -11.40 5.15 -18.09
N ALA A 285 -11.06 5.47 -19.35
CA ALA A 285 -11.77 6.51 -20.11
C ALA A 285 -13.29 6.29 -20.21
N ARG A 286 -13.75 5.09 -19.88
CA ARG A 286 -15.17 4.71 -19.85
C ARG A 286 -15.78 4.74 -18.44
N HIS A 287 -14.95 4.89 -17.42
CA HIS A 287 -15.34 4.99 -16.01
C HIS A 287 -14.87 6.33 -15.46
N ALA A 288 -15.57 7.41 -15.85
CA ALA A 288 -15.23 8.79 -15.48
C ALA A 288 -15.23 9.05 -13.94
N ASP A 289 -15.78 8.10 -13.17
CA ASP A 289 -15.94 8.23 -11.72
C ASP A 289 -14.71 7.75 -10.92
N VAL A 290 -13.73 7.16 -11.60
CA VAL A 290 -12.53 6.65 -10.92
C VAL A 290 -11.44 7.71 -10.94
N PRO A 291 -10.98 8.19 -9.77
CA PRO A 291 -9.93 9.18 -9.71
C PRO A 291 -8.63 8.66 -10.33
N SER A 292 -8.12 9.37 -11.33
CA SER A 292 -6.88 9.03 -12.05
C SER A 292 -5.62 8.95 -11.17
N ILE A 293 -5.70 9.44 -9.94
CA ILE A 293 -4.61 9.41 -8.96
C ILE A 293 -4.30 8.01 -8.40
N TYR A 294 -5.27 7.09 -8.49
CA TYR A 294 -5.12 5.71 -7.99
C TYR A 294 -4.69 4.73 -9.08
N TRP A 295 -4.62 5.21 -10.31
CA TRP A 295 -4.27 4.38 -11.43
C TRP A 295 -2.80 4.51 -11.74
N ASP A 296 -2.20 3.38 -11.98
CA ASP A 296 -1.02 3.33 -12.82
C ASP A 296 -1.27 4.23 -14.04
N LYS A 297 -0.33 5.09 -14.40
CA LYS A 297 -0.42 6.01 -15.56
C LYS A 297 -0.65 5.31 -16.90
N SER A 298 -0.68 3.97 -16.89
CA SER A 298 -0.97 3.11 -18.04
C SER A 298 -2.38 3.25 -18.60
N ALA A 299 -3.29 3.95 -17.93
CA ALA A 299 -4.68 4.11 -18.33
C ALA A 299 -5.48 2.78 -18.44
N ILE A 300 -5.08 1.74 -17.70
CA ILE A 300 -5.75 0.43 -17.62
C ILE A 300 -6.16 0.16 -16.18
N PHE A 301 -7.45 -0.04 -15.93
CA PHE A 301 -7.96 -0.28 -14.56
C PHE A 301 -7.91 -1.76 -14.15
N THR A 302 -7.56 -2.65 -15.07
CA THR A 302 -7.61 -4.11 -14.92
C THR A 302 -6.87 -4.60 -13.67
N GLY A 303 -5.67 -4.07 -13.41
CA GLY A 303 -4.86 -4.47 -12.26
C GLY A 303 -5.51 -4.12 -10.93
N TRP A 304 -6.13 -2.96 -10.84
CA TRP A 304 -6.85 -2.52 -9.64
C TRP A 304 -8.07 -3.40 -9.36
N TYR A 305 -8.90 -3.66 -10.39
CA TYR A 305 -10.04 -4.57 -10.24
C TYR A 305 -9.60 -5.96 -9.82
N ALA A 306 -8.60 -6.52 -10.49
CA ALA A 306 -8.08 -7.83 -10.15
C ALA A 306 -7.54 -7.86 -8.70
N GLY A 307 -6.80 -6.84 -8.29
CA GLY A 307 -6.32 -6.72 -6.92
C GLY A 307 -7.45 -6.65 -5.90
N HIS A 308 -8.53 -5.91 -6.20
CA HIS A 308 -9.72 -5.83 -5.34
C HIS A 308 -10.41 -7.19 -5.21
N GLU A 309 -10.75 -7.81 -6.34
CA GLU A 309 -11.52 -9.06 -6.33
C GLU A 309 -10.70 -10.26 -5.81
N ILE A 310 -9.41 -10.31 -6.10
CA ILE A 310 -8.52 -11.33 -5.53
C ILE A 310 -8.39 -11.14 -4.01
N ALA A 311 -8.43 -9.91 -3.48
CA ALA A 311 -8.41 -9.69 -2.04
C ALA A 311 -9.59 -10.37 -1.32
N HIS A 312 -10.75 -10.45 -1.95
CA HIS A 312 -11.87 -11.22 -1.39
C HIS A 312 -11.53 -12.68 -1.21
N THR A 313 -10.74 -13.30 -2.09
CA THR A 313 -10.31 -14.70 -1.94
C THR A 313 -9.35 -14.90 -0.75
N PHE A 314 -8.76 -13.83 -0.26
CA PHE A 314 -7.95 -13.78 0.96
C PHE A 314 -8.76 -13.46 2.23
N GLY A 315 -10.09 -13.40 2.12
CA GLY A 315 -10.97 -13.10 3.24
C GLY A 315 -11.12 -11.62 3.55
N ARG A 316 -10.74 -10.74 2.61
CA ARG A 316 -10.92 -9.29 2.78
C ARG A 316 -12.31 -8.89 2.31
N ALA A 317 -13.13 -8.41 3.24
CA ALA A 317 -14.42 -7.79 2.93
C ALA A 317 -14.24 -6.30 2.57
N HIS A 318 -15.32 -5.63 2.23
CA HIS A 318 -15.28 -4.19 2.00
C HIS A 318 -15.04 -3.43 3.30
N PRO A 319 -14.32 -2.29 3.27
CA PRO A 319 -13.98 -1.56 4.48
C PRO A 319 -15.13 -0.72 5.06
N GLY A 320 -16.39 -1.05 4.79
CA GLY A 320 -17.56 -0.37 5.32
C GLY A 320 -17.89 1.01 4.73
N THR A 321 -17.07 1.55 3.84
CA THR A 321 -17.32 2.86 3.19
C THR A 321 -18.55 2.88 2.30
N CYS A 322 -18.96 1.71 1.80
CA CYS A 322 -20.08 1.53 0.87
C CYS A 322 -21.38 1.21 1.57
N GLY A 323 -21.39 1.05 2.88
CA GLY A 323 -22.53 0.59 3.65
C GLY A 323 -22.86 -0.89 3.43
N GLU A 324 -21.94 -1.65 2.84
CA GLU A 324 -22.10 -3.08 2.62
C GLU A 324 -21.68 -3.89 3.85
N LEU A 325 -22.42 -4.95 4.11
CA LEU A 325 -22.14 -5.89 5.20
C LEU A 325 -21.79 -7.26 4.61
N PRO A 326 -20.85 -8.01 5.25
CA PRO A 326 -20.11 -7.65 6.45
C PRO A 326 -18.95 -6.69 6.15
N GLU A 327 -18.69 -5.77 7.08
CA GLU A 327 -17.47 -4.94 7.07
C GLU A 327 -16.25 -5.81 7.37
N ASP A 328 -15.08 -5.45 6.79
CA ASP A 328 -13.81 -6.10 7.11
C ASP A 328 -13.39 -5.72 8.53
N SER A 329 -13.45 -6.69 9.45
CA SER A 329 -13.09 -6.49 10.86
C SER A 329 -11.60 -6.19 11.07
N ASP A 330 -10.75 -6.54 10.09
CA ASP A 330 -9.32 -6.32 10.14
C ASP A 330 -8.91 -4.99 9.49
N PHE A 331 -9.87 -4.27 8.88
CA PHE A 331 -9.60 -2.95 8.35
C PHE A 331 -9.37 -1.98 9.54
N PRO A 332 -8.30 -1.18 9.53
CA PRO A 332 -7.86 -0.49 10.75
C PRO A 332 -8.89 0.50 11.29
N TYR A 333 -9.70 1.13 10.42
CA TYR A 333 -10.65 2.14 10.87
C TYR A 333 -11.97 2.09 10.09
N ILE A 334 -13.05 2.35 10.78
CA ILE A 334 -14.40 2.44 10.21
C ILE A 334 -14.43 3.49 9.10
N GLY A 335 -15.14 3.19 8.02
CA GLY A 335 -15.31 4.10 6.90
C GLY A 335 -14.21 4.04 5.85
N GLY A 336 -13.36 3.01 5.88
CA GLY A 336 -12.35 2.76 4.86
C GLY A 336 -11.13 3.69 4.95
N PHE A 337 -10.84 4.21 6.13
CA PHE A 337 -9.65 5.01 6.35
C PHE A 337 -8.48 4.13 6.76
N LEU A 338 -7.28 4.45 6.26
CA LEU A 338 -6.04 3.83 6.73
C LEU A 338 -5.70 4.26 8.16
N SER A 339 -6.13 5.46 8.55
CA SER A 339 -5.77 6.05 9.83
C SER A 339 -6.93 6.87 10.42
N ASN A 340 -7.00 6.95 11.73
CA ASN A 340 -7.83 7.89 12.46
C ASN A 340 -7.05 9.15 12.90
N SER A 341 -5.77 9.19 12.59
CA SER A 341 -4.87 10.30 12.84
C SER A 341 -3.98 10.50 11.62
N PRO A 342 -3.76 11.74 11.15
CA PRO A 342 -2.91 12.01 10.00
C PRO A 342 -1.46 11.53 10.18
N GLU A 343 -1.04 11.26 11.40
CA GLU A 343 0.33 10.84 11.69
C GLU A 343 0.53 9.33 11.71
N LYS A 344 -0.53 8.51 11.63
CA LYS A 344 -0.39 7.08 11.90
C LYS A 344 -0.01 6.27 10.68
N TYR A 345 -0.88 6.12 9.70
CA TYR A 345 -0.61 5.32 8.52
C TYR A 345 -0.75 6.14 7.25
N VAL A 346 0.21 5.97 6.34
CA VAL A 346 0.16 6.51 4.99
C VAL A 346 0.39 5.38 4.00
N GLY A 347 -0.43 5.34 2.96
CA GLY A 347 -0.23 4.45 1.82
C GLY A 347 0.82 5.00 0.87
N LEU A 348 1.58 4.12 0.25
CA LEU A 348 2.58 4.47 -0.75
C LEU A 348 2.47 3.55 -1.96
N ASP A 349 2.22 4.11 -3.13
CA ASP A 349 2.43 3.38 -4.38
C ASP A 349 3.88 3.57 -4.82
N VAL A 350 4.67 2.50 -4.70
CA VAL A 350 6.09 2.50 -5.06
C VAL A 350 6.33 2.54 -6.59
N GLY A 351 5.25 2.47 -7.39
CA GLY A 351 5.31 2.50 -8.86
C GLY A 351 6.03 1.31 -9.49
N ASN A 352 5.94 1.20 -10.80
CA ASN A 352 6.57 0.13 -11.58
C ASN A 352 8.04 0.40 -11.91
N ASN A 353 8.39 1.68 -12.02
CA ASN A 353 9.75 2.11 -12.35
C ASN A 353 10.62 2.12 -11.07
N PRO A 354 11.93 1.81 -11.14
CA PRO A 354 12.87 2.13 -10.07
C PRO A 354 12.92 3.63 -9.75
N ASP A 355 12.42 4.48 -10.65
CA ASP A 355 12.34 5.92 -10.44
C ASP A 355 11.35 6.28 -9.33
N ILE A 356 11.82 7.05 -8.37
CA ILE A 356 11.02 7.56 -7.26
C ILE A 356 9.91 8.53 -7.69
N ALA A 357 10.06 9.15 -8.87
CA ALA A 357 9.07 10.08 -9.40
C ALA A 357 7.68 9.43 -9.63
N SER A 358 7.63 8.10 -9.69
CA SER A 358 6.37 7.35 -9.81
C SER A 358 5.72 7.02 -8.45
N ALA A 359 6.42 7.24 -7.34
CA ALA A 359 5.86 6.96 -6.02
C ALA A 359 4.89 8.08 -5.59
N VAL A 360 3.77 7.68 -5.03
CA VAL A 360 2.70 8.59 -4.57
C VAL A 360 2.38 8.25 -3.12
N ALA A 361 2.44 9.23 -2.24
CA ALA A 361 1.91 9.10 -0.89
C ALA A 361 0.39 9.25 -0.93
N LEU A 362 -0.30 8.34 -0.25
CA LEU A 362 -1.76 8.32 -0.11
C LEU A 362 -2.10 8.67 1.34
N PRO A 363 -2.65 9.87 1.60
CA PRO A 363 -2.97 10.31 2.94
C PRO A 363 -3.86 9.33 3.71
N GLY A 364 -3.50 9.03 4.95
CA GLY A 364 -4.20 8.05 5.77
C GLY A 364 -5.65 8.43 6.10
N LEU A 365 -5.99 9.71 6.05
CA LEU A 365 -7.36 10.21 6.24
C LEU A 365 -8.18 10.27 4.95
N THR A 366 -7.62 9.85 3.82
CA THR A 366 -8.36 9.72 2.57
C THR A 366 -9.01 8.34 2.52
N PRO A 367 -10.35 8.22 2.36
CA PRO A 367 -10.99 6.92 2.22
C PRO A 367 -10.43 6.17 1.01
N ILE A 368 -9.92 4.96 1.22
CA ILE A 368 -9.29 4.16 0.16
C ILE A 368 -10.28 3.80 -0.94
N SER A 369 -11.58 3.83 -0.68
CA SER A 369 -12.55 3.12 -1.49
C SER A 369 -13.79 3.90 -1.94
N ARG A 370 -13.83 5.23 -1.89
CA ARG A 370 -14.98 5.94 -2.48
C ARG A 370 -15.19 5.61 -3.96
N SER A 371 -14.13 5.23 -4.66
CA SER A 371 -14.21 4.73 -6.04
C SER A 371 -14.68 3.28 -6.13
N ALA A 372 -14.34 2.43 -5.16
CA ALA A 372 -14.83 1.05 -5.12
C ALA A 372 -16.36 0.97 -4.96
N CYS A 373 -16.94 1.87 -4.15
CA CYS A 373 -18.40 1.90 -3.93
C CYS A 373 -19.21 2.31 -5.14
N ARG A 374 -18.62 2.96 -6.13
CA ARG A 374 -19.34 3.41 -7.34
C ARG A 374 -19.27 2.42 -8.49
N MET A 375 -18.51 1.33 -8.33
CA MET A 375 -18.26 0.35 -9.37
C MET A 375 -19.02 -0.97 -9.15
N GLN A 376 -19.89 -1.01 -8.14
CA GLN A 376 -20.91 -2.02 -7.96
C GLN A 376 -22.24 -1.50 -8.51
#